data_d92661e8055ac126f2636d7ea8db280c
#
_entry.id   d92661e8055ac126f2636d7ea8db280c
#
_cell.length_a   1.000
_cell.length_b   1.000
_cell.length_c   1.000
_cell.angle_alpha   90.00
_cell.angle_beta   90.00
_cell.angle_gamma   90.00
#
_symmetry.space_group_name_H-M   'P 1'
#
loop_
_entity.id
_entity.type
_entity.pdbx_description
1 polymer ?
#
loop_
_entity_poly.entity_id
_entity_poly.type
_entity_poly.pdbx_seq_one_letter_code
_entity_poly.pdbx_strand_id
1 'polypeptide(L)'
;MSGGAIRLDNLAKAYDGVPAVTGIDLDIPAGQFYSLLGASGCGKTTTLRMIAGFEQPDSGRIELDGRDVVSDPPHKRPVNTVFQSYALFPFMSVWDNVAFGLRYHNATKADTKQRVGAALDLVQMNDFGKRKPAQLSGGQQQRVALARALVLRPRVLLLDEPLGALDAKLRKQLQLELRTVQREVGITFVYVTHDQEEALTMSDQIAVLAEGRVEQVGPPQEIYTAPATTYVAGFLGAANIFDTQVLETSGGTAVCSAMSTRLAAAVDSGCVPGPAAIVIRPERVTVQQPDDPVPAGYNVIGGTVTEVVYLGASTQVHVDVGESSALVVDVPNHSGPQSVGYASGMVVSCVCAPDAVRVLRASPASVPAAAAGHAE
;
A
#
# COMPACT_ATOMS: atom_id res chain seq x y z
N MET A 1 11.20 -18.59 14.16
CA MET A 1 10.68 -17.79 15.31
C MET A 1 9.17 -17.70 15.12
N SER A 2 8.33 -17.59 16.16
CA SER A 2 6.88 -17.37 15.99
C SER A 2 6.63 -15.87 16.00
N GLY A 3 5.84 -15.37 15.03
CA GLY A 3 5.39 -13.99 15.00
C GLY A 3 4.54 -13.61 16.20
N GLY A 4 4.41 -12.31 16.48
CA GLY A 4 3.50 -11.75 17.48
C GLY A 4 2.28 -11.14 16.83
N ALA A 5 1.10 -11.37 17.39
CA ALA A 5 -0.12 -10.66 16.96
C ALA A 5 -0.20 -9.29 17.63
N ILE A 6 -0.77 -8.31 16.91
CA ILE A 6 -1.01 -6.96 17.44
C ILE A 6 -2.50 -6.67 17.32
N ARG A 7 -3.06 -6.10 18.38
CA ARG A 7 -4.41 -5.56 18.36
C ARG A 7 -4.42 -4.13 18.86
N LEU A 8 -5.05 -3.27 18.09
CA LEU A 8 -5.31 -1.87 18.43
C LEU A 8 -6.82 -1.72 18.65
N ASP A 9 -7.22 -1.22 19.82
CA ASP A 9 -8.62 -0.98 20.15
C ASP A 9 -8.83 0.52 20.38
N ASN A 10 -9.64 1.16 19.54
CA ASN A 10 -10.02 2.57 19.59
C ASN A 10 -8.84 3.52 19.87
N LEU A 11 -7.72 3.28 19.18
CA LEU A 11 -6.47 3.99 19.42
C LEU A 11 -6.55 5.43 18.91
N ALA A 12 -6.26 6.41 19.77
CA ALA A 12 -6.30 7.82 19.40
C ALA A 12 -5.07 8.60 19.90
N LYS A 13 -4.68 9.62 19.10
CA LYS A 13 -3.57 10.53 19.39
C LYS A 13 -3.81 11.88 18.75
N ALA A 14 -3.60 12.94 19.52
CA ALA A 14 -3.54 14.31 19.03
C ALA A 14 -2.23 14.99 19.43
N TYR A 15 -1.80 15.95 18.64
CA TYR A 15 -0.66 16.82 18.93
C TYR A 15 -1.15 18.27 18.94
N ASP A 16 -0.95 18.96 20.06
CA ASP A 16 -1.39 20.36 20.24
C ASP A 16 -2.86 20.58 19.86
N GLY A 17 -3.73 19.60 20.18
CA GLY A 17 -5.15 19.63 19.85
C GLY A 17 -5.51 19.21 18.42
N VAL A 18 -4.52 18.94 17.56
CA VAL A 18 -4.76 18.45 16.20
C VAL A 18 -4.77 16.92 16.19
N PRO A 19 -5.87 16.26 15.82
CA PRO A 19 -5.95 14.81 15.80
C PRO A 19 -5.07 14.23 14.69
N ALA A 20 -4.17 13.32 15.06
CA ALA A 20 -3.32 12.57 14.14
C ALA A 20 -3.82 11.13 13.93
N VAL A 21 -4.45 10.55 14.97
CA VAL A 21 -5.09 9.24 14.95
C VAL A 21 -6.41 9.36 15.69
N THR A 22 -7.51 8.88 15.08
CA THR A 22 -8.88 9.16 15.56
C THR A 22 -9.69 7.87 15.73
N GLY A 23 -9.27 7.01 16.67
CA GLY A 23 -9.99 5.77 16.99
C GLY A 23 -9.71 4.65 16.00
N ILE A 24 -8.45 4.25 15.86
CA ILE A 24 -8.07 3.12 15.01
C ILE A 24 -8.35 1.81 15.75
N ASP A 25 -9.15 0.94 15.10
CA ASP A 25 -9.31 -0.46 15.41
C ASP A 25 -8.60 -1.29 14.35
N LEU A 26 -7.67 -2.16 14.77
CA LEU A 26 -6.86 -2.92 13.82
C LEU A 26 -6.35 -4.22 14.46
N ASP A 27 -6.59 -5.34 13.76
CA ASP A 27 -6.02 -6.64 14.10
C ASP A 27 -4.93 -7.01 13.09
N ILE A 28 -3.71 -7.23 13.57
CA ILE A 28 -2.56 -7.66 12.77
C ILE A 28 -2.20 -9.09 13.19
N PRO A 29 -2.52 -10.10 12.38
CA PRO A 29 -2.23 -11.49 12.68
C PRO A 29 -0.73 -11.78 12.78
N ALA A 30 -0.38 -12.76 13.60
CA ALA A 30 1.00 -13.18 13.77
C ALA A 30 1.62 -13.74 12.48
N GLY A 31 2.87 -13.38 12.20
CA GLY A 31 3.65 -13.91 11.10
C GLY A 31 3.32 -13.31 9.72
N GLN A 32 2.46 -12.32 9.64
CA GLN A 32 2.12 -11.65 8.39
C GLN A 32 3.04 -10.47 8.07
N PHE A 33 3.16 -10.15 6.80
CA PHE A 33 3.64 -8.87 6.29
C PHE A 33 2.44 -7.94 6.16
N TYR A 34 2.32 -6.99 7.05
CA TYR A 34 1.17 -6.09 7.16
C TYR A 34 1.55 -4.66 6.85
N SER A 35 0.94 -4.03 5.86
CA SER A 35 1.25 -2.65 5.49
C SER A 35 0.21 -1.66 6.01
N LEU A 36 0.70 -0.54 6.55
CA LEU A 36 -0.06 0.68 6.80
C LEU A 36 0.20 1.63 5.64
N LEU A 37 -0.79 1.84 4.79
CA LEU A 37 -0.69 2.59 3.55
C LEU A 37 -1.57 3.84 3.61
N GLY A 38 -1.13 4.96 3.05
CA GLY A 38 -1.93 6.19 2.97
C GLY A 38 -1.09 7.42 2.66
N ALA A 39 -1.71 8.57 2.44
CA ALA A 39 -1.05 9.83 2.17
C ALA A 39 -0.18 10.31 3.35
N SER A 40 0.71 11.26 3.11
CA SER A 40 1.50 11.89 4.17
C SER A 40 0.58 12.56 5.19
N GLY A 41 0.88 12.41 6.49
CA GLY A 41 0.09 13.00 7.56
C GLY A 41 -1.17 12.23 7.97
N CYS A 42 -1.51 11.08 7.36
CA CYS A 42 -2.72 10.32 7.73
C CYS A 42 -2.60 9.46 9.00
N GLY A 43 -1.51 9.55 9.77
CA GLY A 43 -1.36 8.89 11.06
C GLY A 43 -0.54 7.60 11.08
N LYS A 44 0.00 7.10 9.95
CA LYS A 44 0.77 5.84 9.86
C LYS A 44 1.97 5.78 10.81
N THR A 45 2.90 6.71 10.69
CA THR A 45 4.10 6.80 11.54
C THR A 45 3.74 7.01 13.00
N THR A 46 2.69 7.78 13.30
CA THR A 46 2.19 7.96 14.67
C THR A 46 1.70 6.64 15.24
N THR A 47 0.89 5.89 14.48
CA THR A 47 0.41 4.55 14.87
C THR A 47 1.59 3.60 15.11
N LEU A 48 2.57 3.56 14.20
CA LEU A 48 3.76 2.74 14.34
C LEU A 48 4.58 3.12 15.60
N ARG A 49 4.75 4.42 15.88
CA ARG A 49 5.45 4.90 17.08
C ARG A 49 4.71 4.55 18.38
N MET A 50 3.39 4.55 18.37
CA MET A 50 2.58 4.09 19.51
C MET A 50 2.75 2.59 19.75
N ILE A 51 2.78 1.75 18.70
CA ILE A 51 3.07 0.31 18.83
C ILE A 51 4.50 0.09 19.37
N ALA A 52 5.47 0.88 18.90
CA ALA A 52 6.86 0.82 19.37
C ALA A 52 7.05 1.30 20.82
N GLY A 53 6.12 2.10 21.35
CA GLY A 53 6.21 2.72 22.66
C GLY A 53 7.03 4.00 22.70
N PHE A 54 7.37 4.57 21.53
CA PHE A 54 8.02 5.89 21.43
C PHE A 54 7.03 7.04 21.61
N GLU A 55 5.74 6.75 21.42
CA GLU A 55 4.64 7.68 21.62
C GLU A 55 3.57 7.02 22.47
N GLN A 56 2.96 7.76 23.39
CA GLN A 56 1.83 7.24 24.17
C GLN A 56 0.52 7.67 23.52
N PRO A 57 -0.46 6.76 23.37
CA PRO A 57 -1.78 7.13 22.93
C PRO A 57 -2.48 8.01 23.99
N ASP A 58 -3.37 8.89 23.55
CA ASP A 58 -4.21 9.67 24.44
C ASP A 58 -5.39 8.83 24.96
N SER A 59 -5.83 7.85 24.15
CA SER A 59 -6.83 6.87 24.53
C SER A 59 -6.69 5.59 23.69
N GLY A 60 -7.40 4.54 24.12
CA GLY A 60 -7.37 3.23 23.46
C GLY A 60 -6.35 2.29 24.06
N ARG A 61 -6.20 1.12 23.42
CA ARG A 61 -5.38 0.01 23.91
C ARG A 61 -4.49 -0.54 22.79
N ILE A 62 -3.31 -1.03 23.16
CA ILE A 62 -2.37 -1.75 22.27
C ILE A 62 -2.03 -3.07 22.94
N GLU A 63 -2.41 -4.17 22.30
CA GLU A 63 -2.07 -5.50 22.76
C GLU A 63 -1.02 -6.16 21.85
N LEU A 64 -0.03 -6.78 22.47
CA LEU A 64 0.95 -7.65 21.79
C LEU A 64 0.76 -9.06 22.36
N ASP A 65 0.34 -10.01 21.53
CA ASP A 65 -0.01 -11.38 21.92
C ASP A 65 -1.03 -11.44 23.09
N GLY A 66 -2.05 -10.59 23.05
CA GLY A 66 -3.11 -10.51 24.07
C GLY A 66 -2.69 -9.81 25.36
N ARG A 67 -1.46 -9.26 25.43
CA ARG A 67 -0.99 -8.48 26.58
C ARG A 67 -1.01 -6.99 26.25
N ASP A 68 -1.69 -6.20 27.08
CA ASP A 68 -1.64 -4.74 26.99
C ASP A 68 -0.22 -4.21 27.28
N VAL A 69 0.29 -3.36 26.36
CA VAL A 69 1.64 -2.81 26.43
C VAL A 69 1.67 -1.29 26.45
N VAL A 70 0.53 -0.61 26.58
CA VAL A 70 0.46 0.86 26.55
C VAL A 70 1.39 1.48 27.57
N SER A 71 1.43 0.96 28.81
CA SER A 71 2.32 1.45 29.89
C SER A 71 3.76 0.97 29.80
N ASP A 72 4.07 0.02 28.89
CA ASP A 72 5.40 -0.53 28.76
C ASP A 72 6.33 0.42 27.98
N PRO A 73 7.53 0.73 28.49
CA PRO A 73 8.51 1.49 27.72
C PRO A 73 9.03 0.68 26.52
N PRO A 74 9.60 1.33 25.48
CA PRO A 74 10.02 0.67 24.23
C PRO A 74 10.91 -0.57 24.43
N HIS A 75 11.87 -0.50 25.36
CA HIS A 75 12.84 -1.60 25.60
C HIS A 75 12.24 -2.85 26.27
N LYS A 76 11.00 -2.78 26.77
CA LYS A 76 10.28 -3.92 27.36
C LYS A 76 9.29 -4.56 26.40
N ARG A 77 9.02 -3.92 25.26
CA ARG A 77 8.12 -4.48 24.24
C ARG A 77 8.86 -5.49 23.36
N PRO A 78 8.25 -6.59 22.96
CA PRO A 78 8.87 -7.61 22.11
C PRO A 78 8.89 -7.17 20.63
N VAL A 79 9.17 -5.90 20.36
CA VAL A 79 9.21 -5.27 19.04
C VAL A 79 10.55 -4.61 18.81
N ASN A 80 10.97 -4.52 17.55
CA ASN A 80 12.09 -3.69 17.11
C ASN A 80 11.66 -2.79 15.94
N THR A 81 12.35 -1.67 15.79
CA THR A 81 12.03 -0.69 14.74
C THR A 81 13.24 -0.45 13.83
N VAL A 82 12.99 -0.42 12.52
CA VAL A 82 13.89 0.11 11.50
C VAL A 82 13.33 1.48 11.08
N PHE A 83 14.11 2.53 11.32
CA PHE A 83 13.73 3.90 11.00
C PHE A 83 14.05 4.25 9.54
N GLN A 84 13.38 5.23 8.99
CA GLN A 84 13.60 5.75 7.64
C GLN A 84 15.06 6.15 7.37
N SER A 85 15.75 6.75 8.36
CA SER A 85 17.17 7.12 8.28
C SER A 85 18.13 5.97 8.59
N TYR A 86 17.62 4.73 8.80
CA TYR A 86 18.35 3.54 9.25
C TYR A 86 18.99 3.68 10.64
N ALA A 87 19.29 4.87 11.10
CA ALA A 87 19.87 5.21 12.40
C ALA A 87 21.10 4.35 12.78
N LEU A 88 21.98 4.06 11.83
CA LEU A 88 23.21 3.32 12.08
C LEU A 88 24.19 4.19 12.87
N PHE A 89 24.93 3.57 13.81
CA PHE A 89 25.98 4.23 14.57
C PHE A 89 27.18 4.48 13.63
N PRO A 90 27.49 5.75 13.26
CA PRO A 90 28.43 6.05 12.17
C PRO A 90 29.89 5.68 12.48
N PHE A 91 30.25 5.64 13.77
CA PHE A 91 31.61 5.34 14.22
C PHE A 91 31.87 3.84 14.46
N MET A 92 30.78 3.04 14.51
CA MET A 92 30.86 1.59 14.71
C MET A 92 31.00 0.85 13.37
N SER A 93 31.64 -0.32 13.39
CA SER A 93 31.63 -1.22 12.25
C SER A 93 30.23 -1.80 12.02
N VAL A 94 30.01 -2.44 10.86
CA VAL A 94 28.79 -3.21 10.56
C VAL A 94 28.56 -4.27 11.63
N TRP A 95 29.59 -5.02 11.98
CA TRP A 95 29.55 -6.02 13.03
C TRP A 95 29.10 -5.43 14.38
N ASP A 96 29.71 -4.32 14.80
CA ASP A 96 29.41 -3.69 16.08
C ASP A 96 28.02 -3.06 16.10
N ASN A 97 27.54 -2.51 14.97
CA ASN A 97 26.18 -2.04 14.82
C ASN A 97 25.18 -3.17 15.09
N VAL A 98 25.38 -4.34 14.45
CA VAL A 98 24.49 -5.49 14.64
C VAL A 98 24.60 -6.06 16.05
N ALA A 99 25.82 -6.16 16.60
CA ALA A 99 26.06 -6.69 17.95
C ALA A 99 25.56 -5.77 19.08
N PHE A 100 25.30 -4.48 18.79
CA PHE A 100 25.08 -3.45 19.82
C PHE A 100 23.99 -3.83 20.82
N GLY A 101 22.82 -4.23 20.34
CA GLY A 101 21.69 -4.58 21.21
C GLY A 101 21.96 -5.79 22.11
N LEU A 102 22.77 -6.76 21.65
CA LEU A 102 23.07 -7.97 22.43
C LEU A 102 23.85 -7.69 23.72
N ARG A 103 24.55 -6.54 23.81
CA ARG A 103 25.27 -6.12 25.03
C ARG A 103 24.33 -5.93 26.23
N TYR A 104 23.06 -5.60 25.97
CA TYR A 104 22.05 -5.36 27.00
C TYR A 104 21.20 -6.60 27.30
N HIS A 105 21.43 -7.70 26.57
CA HIS A 105 20.70 -8.98 26.73
C HIS A 105 21.54 -10.10 27.31
N ASN A 106 22.61 -9.78 28.04
CA ASN A 106 23.51 -10.76 28.74
C ASN A 106 24.04 -11.87 27.79
N ALA A 107 24.19 -11.58 26.51
CA ALA A 107 24.69 -12.54 25.53
C ALA A 107 26.20 -12.82 25.77
N THR A 108 26.60 -14.07 25.73
CA THR A 108 28.02 -14.46 25.81
C THR A 108 28.73 -14.05 24.50
N LYS A 109 30.08 -13.98 24.52
CA LYS A 109 30.86 -13.72 23.31
C LYS A 109 30.59 -14.75 22.21
N ALA A 110 30.41 -16.01 22.56
CA ALA A 110 30.12 -17.11 21.64
C ALA A 110 28.70 -16.91 21.00
N ASP A 111 27.67 -16.66 21.85
CA ASP A 111 26.30 -16.38 21.38
C ASP A 111 26.25 -15.12 20.50
N THR A 112 26.94 -14.06 20.91
CA THR A 112 27.05 -12.84 20.09
C THR A 112 27.64 -13.14 18.71
N LYS A 113 28.74 -13.89 18.65
CA LYS A 113 29.39 -14.26 17.38
C LYS A 113 28.45 -15.07 16.49
N GLN A 114 27.76 -16.05 17.05
CA GLN A 114 26.81 -16.89 16.31
C GLN A 114 25.62 -16.08 15.79
N ARG A 115 24.98 -15.27 16.65
CA ARG A 115 23.77 -14.51 16.29
C ARG A 115 24.06 -13.39 15.29
N VAL A 116 25.17 -12.67 15.48
CA VAL A 116 25.58 -11.61 14.53
C VAL A 116 25.94 -12.23 13.19
N GLY A 117 26.69 -13.34 13.16
CA GLY A 117 27.00 -14.06 11.93
C GLY A 117 25.73 -14.45 11.19
N ALA A 118 24.80 -15.15 11.86
CA ALA A 118 23.52 -15.56 11.26
C ALA A 118 22.67 -14.36 10.77
N ALA A 119 22.66 -13.23 11.50
CA ALA A 119 21.92 -12.05 11.08
C ALA A 119 22.54 -11.38 9.85
N LEU A 120 23.88 -11.37 9.74
CA LEU A 120 24.59 -10.85 8.56
C LEU A 120 24.47 -11.79 7.36
N ASP A 121 24.46 -13.10 7.56
CA ASP A 121 24.19 -14.11 6.53
C ASP A 121 22.83 -13.91 5.91
N LEU A 122 21.79 -13.75 6.74
CA LEU A 122 20.40 -13.57 6.34
C LEU A 122 20.22 -12.37 5.38
N VAL A 123 21.00 -11.30 5.58
CA VAL A 123 20.94 -10.08 4.75
C VAL A 123 22.12 -9.98 3.75
N GLN A 124 22.89 -11.04 3.58
CA GLN A 124 24.04 -11.14 2.65
C GLN A 124 25.12 -10.04 2.88
N MET A 125 25.46 -9.77 4.15
CA MET A 125 26.40 -8.71 4.54
C MET A 125 27.64 -9.20 5.28
N ASN A 126 27.96 -10.50 5.27
CA ASN A 126 29.09 -11.08 5.98
C ASN A 126 30.45 -10.46 5.64
N ASP A 127 30.72 -10.25 4.35
CA ASP A 127 31.98 -9.70 3.88
C ASP A 127 32.20 -8.23 4.27
N PHE A 128 31.14 -7.58 4.75
CA PHE A 128 31.14 -6.16 5.10
C PHE A 128 31.31 -5.90 6.58
N GLY A 129 31.45 -6.93 7.41
CA GLY A 129 31.46 -6.85 8.87
C GLY A 129 32.43 -5.82 9.47
N LYS A 130 33.59 -5.58 8.83
CA LYS A 130 34.60 -4.61 9.27
C LYS A 130 34.38 -3.18 8.74
N ARG A 131 33.50 -2.98 7.76
CA ARG A 131 33.23 -1.64 7.19
C ARG A 131 32.44 -0.77 8.15
N LYS A 132 32.56 0.54 7.99
CA LYS A 132 31.70 1.54 8.64
C LYS A 132 30.53 1.95 7.73
N PRO A 133 29.43 2.48 8.27
CA PRO A 133 28.26 2.91 7.49
C PRO A 133 28.60 3.84 6.32
N ALA A 134 29.52 4.78 6.48
CA ALA A 134 29.96 5.69 5.41
C ALA A 134 30.62 4.99 4.20
N GLN A 135 30.98 3.73 4.32
CA GLN A 135 31.61 2.92 3.27
C GLN A 135 30.59 2.00 2.56
N LEU A 136 29.29 2.17 2.86
CA LEU A 136 28.19 1.36 2.36
C LEU A 136 27.26 2.17 1.48
N SER A 137 26.69 1.53 0.46
CA SER A 137 25.56 2.10 -0.29
C SER A 137 24.30 2.18 0.59
N GLY A 138 23.30 2.97 0.20
CA GLY A 138 22.03 3.09 0.92
C GLY A 138 21.34 1.73 1.15
N GLY A 139 21.26 0.88 0.13
CA GLY A 139 20.70 -0.46 0.28
C GLY A 139 21.51 -1.38 1.21
N GLN A 140 22.86 -1.24 1.23
CA GLN A 140 23.69 -1.97 2.19
C GLN A 140 23.47 -1.46 3.62
N GLN A 141 23.31 -0.15 3.82
CA GLN A 141 22.99 0.41 5.13
C GLN A 141 21.63 -0.09 5.65
N GLN A 142 20.64 -0.17 4.78
CA GLN A 142 19.32 -0.73 5.11
C GLN A 142 19.43 -2.19 5.54
N ARG A 143 20.16 -3.04 4.80
CA ARG A 143 20.37 -4.45 5.16
C ARG A 143 21.05 -4.57 6.53
N VAL A 144 22.01 -3.72 6.84
CA VAL A 144 22.65 -3.69 8.17
C VAL A 144 21.65 -3.27 9.27
N ALA A 145 20.80 -2.28 9.01
CA ALA A 145 19.76 -1.88 9.96
C ALA A 145 18.75 -3.01 10.20
N LEU A 146 18.38 -3.73 9.15
CA LEU A 146 17.51 -4.91 9.24
C LEU A 146 18.18 -6.03 10.07
N ALA A 147 19.45 -6.36 9.82
CA ALA A 147 20.20 -7.34 10.60
C ALA A 147 20.30 -6.94 12.08
N ARG A 148 20.55 -5.63 12.36
CA ARG A 148 20.60 -5.09 13.74
C ARG A 148 19.26 -5.25 14.46
N ALA A 149 18.15 -5.09 13.76
CA ALA A 149 16.83 -5.27 14.34
C ALA A 149 16.49 -6.76 14.57
N LEU A 150 16.87 -7.64 13.63
CA LEU A 150 16.56 -9.06 13.67
C LEU A 150 17.44 -9.87 14.65
N VAL A 151 18.68 -9.41 14.93
CA VAL A 151 19.61 -10.11 15.83
C VAL A 151 19.07 -10.32 17.25
N LEU A 152 18.16 -9.45 17.70
CA LEU A 152 17.49 -9.52 18.98
C LEU A 152 16.32 -10.50 19.01
N ARG A 153 15.95 -11.07 17.85
CA ARG A 153 14.85 -12.03 17.69
C ARG A 153 13.51 -11.48 18.18
N PRO A 154 13.10 -10.31 17.70
CA PRO A 154 11.81 -9.73 18.07
C PRO A 154 10.66 -10.62 17.57
N ARG A 155 9.47 -10.47 18.14
CA ARG A 155 8.24 -11.10 17.64
C ARG A 155 7.58 -10.27 16.54
N VAL A 156 7.81 -8.97 16.58
CA VAL A 156 7.31 -7.99 15.61
C VAL A 156 8.45 -7.07 15.15
N LEU A 157 8.56 -6.86 13.86
CA LEU A 157 9.44 -5.86 13.27
C LEU A 157 8.61 -4.73 12.69
N LEU A 158 8.89 -3.51 13.14
CA LEU A 158 8.27 -2.28 12.69
C LEU A 158 9.20 -1.59 11.70
N LEU A 159 8.70 -1.20 10.53
CA LEU A 159 9.49 -0.58 9.46
C LEU A 159 8.83 0.74 9.05
N ASP A 160 9.51 1.87 9.29
CA ASP A 160 9.02 3.22 9.00
C ASP A 160 9.65 3.72 7.70
N GLU A 161 8.95 3.59 6.58
CA GLU A 161 9.37 3.98 5.20
C GLU A 161 10.82 3.56 4.84
N PRO A 162 11.23 2.30 5.04
CA PRO A 162 12.64 1.92 4.95
C PRO A 162 13.21 1.95 3.53
N LEU A 163 12.39 2.09 2.49
CA LEU A 163 12.80 2.12 1.08
C LEU A 163 12.71 3.52 0.46
N GLY A 164 12.17 4.50 1.17
CA GLY A 164 11.86 5.82 0.63
C GLY A 164 13.05 6.63 0.07
N ALA A 165 14.26 6.38 0.58
CA ALA A 165 15.47 7.10 0.16
C ALA A 165 16.24 6.44 -1.01
N LEU A 166 15.69 5.37 -1.63
CA LEU A 166 16.38 4.56 -2.63
C LEU A 166 15.86 4.85 -4.04
N ASP A 167 16.74 4.65 -5.04
CA ASP A 167 16.34 4.69 -6.45
C ASP A 167 15.37 3.54 -6.80
N ALA A 168 14.58 3.70 -7.87
CA ALA A 168 13.49 2.78 -8.23
C ALA A 168 13.97 1.34 -8.50
N LYS A 169 15.14 1.17 -9.13
CA LYS A 169 15.68 -0.16 -9.45
C LYS A 169 16.10 -0.91 -8.18
N LEU A 170 16.84 -0.25 -7.31
CA LEU A 170 17.28 -0.81 -6.03
C LEU A 170 16.10 -1.07 -5.10
N ARG A 171 15.10 -0.18 -5.11
CA ARG A 171 13.87 -0.33 -4.34
C ARG A 171 13.13 -1.63 -4.70
N LYS A 172 12.89 -1.89 -6.00
CA LYS A 172 12.24 -3.14 -6.47
C LYS A 172 13.00 -4.40 -6.05
N GLN A 173 14.32 -4.38 -6.12
CA GLN A 173 15.14 -5.50 -5.65
C GLN A 173 14.97 -5.73 -4.15
N LEU A 174 15.06 -4.68 -3.34
CA LEU A 174 14.99 -4.77 -1.88
C LEU A 174 13.58 -5.12 -1.37
N GLN A 175 12.52 -4.79 -2.09
CA GLN A 175 11.15 -5.25 -1.79
C GLN A 175 11.09 -6.79 -1.78
N LEU A 176 11.59 -7.44 -2.82
CA LEU A 176 11.60 -8.91 -2.92
C LEU A 176 12.49 -9.54 -1.84
N GLU A 177 13.62 -8.92 -1.53
CA GLU A 177 14.52 -9.39 -0.47
C GLU A 177 13.85 -9.28 0.92
N LEU A 178 13.21 -8.14 1.24
CA LEU A 178 12.47 -7.96 2.49
C LEU A 178 11.37 -9.01 2.67
N ARG A 179 10.64 -9.31 1.60
CA ARG A 179 9.61 -10.34 1.62
C ARG A 179 10.21 -11.73 1.86
N THR A 180 11.35 -12.02 1.24
CA THR A 180 12.07 -13.29 1.43
C THR A 180 12.55 -13.42 2.86
N VAL A 181 13.19 -12.38 3.41
CA VAL A 181 13.66 -12.35 4.81
C VAL A 181 12.48 -12.56 5.77
N GLN A 182 11.36 -11.89 5.56
CA GLN A 182 10.18 -12.03 6.42
C GLN A 182 9.67 -13.48 6.44
N ARG A 183 9.57 -14.14 5.27
CA ARG A 183 9.17 -15.55 5.16
C ARG A 183 10.13 -16.49 5.85
N GLU A 184 11.44 -16.23 5.75
CA GLU A 184 12.48 -17.06 6.37
C GLU A 184 12.47 -16.95 7.89
N VAL A 185 12.32 -15.73 8.43
CA VAL A 185 12.31 -15.54 9.90
C VAL A 185 10.95 -15.85 10.53
N GLY A 186 9.84 -15.75 9.79
CA GLY A 186 8.48 -16.09 10.20
C GLY A 186 7.90 -15.19 11.31
N ILE A 187 8.42 -13.96 11.48
CA ILE A 187 7.88 -12.98 12.43
C ILE A 187 6.93 -12.00 11.74
N THR A 188 6.17 -11.25 12.52
CA THR A 188 5.26 -10.22 11.99
C THR A 188 6.05 -8.99 11.57
N PHE A 189 5.81 -8.49 10.35
CA PHE A 189 6.31 -7.21 9.87
C PHE A 189 5.15 -6.23 9.78
N VAL A 190 5.31 -5.04 10.40
CA VAL A 190 4.43 -3.90 10.21
C VAL A 190 5.19 -2.86 9.41
N TYR A 191 4.74 -2.60 8.20
CA TYR A 191 5.42 -1.79 7.22
C TYR A 191 4.64 -0.51 6.93
N VAL A 192 5.23 0.63 7.18
CA VAL A 192 4.66 1.94 6.83
C VAL A 192 5.20 2.37 5.48
N THR A 193 4.32 2.75 4.58
CA THR A 193 4.68 3.32 3.28
C THR A 193 3.59 4.26 2.77
N HIS A 194 3.96 5.15 1.86
CA HIS A 194 3.05 5.91 1.01
C HIS A 194 3.09 5.41 -0.45
N ASP A 195 3.96 4.45 -0.75
CA ASP A 195 4.11 3.85 -2.08
C ASP A 195 3.15 2.66 -2.22
N GLN A 196 2.25 2.77 -3.20
CA GLN A 196 1.22 1.77 -3.49
C GLN A 196 1.82 0.47 -4.03
N GLU A 197 2.86 0.58 -4.89
CA GLU A 197 3.53 -0.58 -5.49
C GLU A 197 4.20 -1.43 -4.40
N GLU A 198 4.82 -0.78 -3.40
CA GLU A 198 5.39 -1.47 -2.25
C GLU A 198 4.35 -2.28 -1.47
N ALA A 199 3.23 -1.62 -1.10
CA ALA A 199 2.18 -2.27 -0.34
C ALA A 199 1.54 -3.43 -1.12
N LEU A 200 1.21 -3.24 -2.40
CA LEU A 200 0.60 -4.28 -3.24
C LEU A 200 1.53 -5.47 -3.48
N THR A 201 2.85 -5.24 -3.59
CA THR A 201 3.83 -6.29 -3.91
C THR A 201 4.22 -7.14 -2.70
N MET A 202 4.34 -6.53 -1.52
CA MET A 202 4.95 -7.22 -0.37
C MET A 202 3.95 -7.75 0.65
N SER A 203 2.74 -7.17 0.74
CA SER A 203 1.86 -7.41 1.88
C SER A 203 1.01 -8.68 1.76
N ASP A 204 0.72 -9.29 2.90
CA ASP A 204 -0.38 -10.25 3.04
C ASP A 204 -1.70 -9.52 3.30
N GLN A 205 -1.62 -8.39 4.03
CA GLN A 205 -2.75 -7.51 4.34
C GLN A 205 -2.31 -6.05 4.27
N ILE A 206 -3.20 -5.18 3.82
CA ILE A 206 -3.01 -3.74 3.78
C ILE A 206 -4.13 -3.07 4.57
N ALA A 207 -3.78 -2.16 5.48
CA ALA A 207 -4.70 -1.17 6.02
C ALA A 207 -4.47 0.16 5.30
N VAL A 208 -5.48 0.64 4.61
CA VAL A 208 -5.46 1.97 3.99
C VAL A 208 -5.95 2.99 5.02
N LEU A 209 -5.10 3.97 5.32
CA LEU A 209 -5.38 5.03 6.29
C LEU A 209 -5.64 6.37 5.57
N ALA A 210 -6.66 7.08 6.06
CA ALA A 210 -6.96 8.45 5.69
C ALA A 210 -7.40 9.25 6.92
N GLU A 211 -6.93 10.48 7.06
CA GLU A 211 -7.37 11.42 8.10
C GLU A 211 -7.40 10.82 9.52
N GLY A 212 -6.39 10.01 9.85
CA GLY A 212 -6.26 9.36 11.15
C GLY A 212 -7.16 8.15 11.37
N ARG A 213 -7.81 7.61 10.34
CA ARG A 213 -8.73 6.47 10.41
C ARG A 213 -8.34 5.38 9.42
N VAL A 214 -8.85 4.18 9.66
CA VAL A 214 -8.76 3.06 8.71
C VAL A 214 -9.96 3.13 7.77
N GLU A 215 -9.70 3.29 6.46
CA GLU A 215 -10.71 3.29 5.41
C GLU A 215 -11.08 1.87 4.95
N GLN A 216 -10.07 1.02 4.80
CA GLN A 216 -10.26 -0.38 4.39
C GLN A 216 -9.09 -1.23 4.85
N VAL A 217 -9.38 -2.48 5.20
CA VAL A 217 -8.37 -3.53 5.45
C VAL A 217 -8.70 -4.73 4.56
N GLY A 218 -7.68 -5.30 3.95
CA GLY A 218 -7.84 -6.52 3.13
C GLY A 218 -6.54 -6.96 2.46
N PRO A 219 -6.57 -8.10 1.77
CA PRO A 219 -5.47 -8.53 0.91
C PRO A 219 -5.26 -7.54 -0.25
N PRO A 220 -4.03 -7.41 -0.79
CA PRO A 220 -3.70 -6.48 -1.87
C PRO A 220 -4.68 -6.53 -3.06
N GLN A 221 -5.00 -7.73 -3.52
CA GLN A 221 -5.91 -7.93 -4.65
C GLN A 221 -7.31 -7.38 -4.36
N GLU A 222 -7.86 -7.65 -3.17
CA GLU A 222 -9.19 -7.19 -2.77
C GLU A 222 -9.25 -5.66 -2.70
N ILE A 223 -8.26 -5.02 -2.03
CA ILE A 223 -8.20 -3.57 -1.90
C ILE A 223 -8.16 -2.88 -3.28
N TYR A 224 -7.43 -3.47 -4.24
CA TYR A 224 -7.32 -2.92 -5.60
C TYR A 224 -8.56 -3.15 -6.45
N THR A 225 -9.11 -4.38 -6.44
CA THR A 225 -10.24 -4.76 -7.31
C THR A 225 -11.60 -4.43 -6.71
N ALA A 226 -11.69 -4.35 -5.38
CA ALA A 226 -12.92 -4.12 -4.64
C ALA A 226 -12.72 -2.99 -3.58
N PRO A 227 -12.35 -1.77 -4.01
CA PRO A 227 -12.24 -0.65 -3.09
C PRO A 227 -13.58 -0.34 -2.42
N ALA A 228 -13.56 -0.06 -1.11
CA ALA A 228 -14.77 0.21 -0.35
C ALA A 228 -15.27 1.65 -0.51
N THR A 229 -14.36 2.60 -0.78
CA THR A 229 -14.66 4.02 -0.86
C THR A 229 -14.00 4.67 -2.07
N THR A 230 -14.47 5.86 -2.45
CA THR A 230 -13.85 6.68 -3.51
C THR A 230 -12.41 7.06 -3.17
N TYR A 231 -12.11 7.27 -1.88
CA TYR A 231 -10.75 7.53 -1.42
C TYR A 231 -9.82 6.35 -1.75
N VAL A 232 -10.19 5.13 -1.34
CA VAL A 232 -9.37 3.93 -1.58
C VAL A 232 -9.20 3.69 -3.08
N ALA A 233 -10.27 3.86 -3.86
CA ALA A 233 -10.24 3.70 -5.32
C ALA A 233 -9.26 4.68 -5.98
N GLY A 234 -9.32 5.97 -5.62
CA GLY A 234 -8.49 7.02 -6.21
C GLY A 234 -7.07 7.04 -5.64
N PHE A 235 -6.86 6.53 -4.42
CA PHE A 235 -5.54 6.44 -3.81
C PHE A 235 -4.73 5.26 -4.37
N LEU A 236 -5.34 4.15 -4.75
CA LEU A 236 -4.65 2.94 -5.23
C LEU A 236 -4.68 2.83 -6.74
N GLY A 237 -3.67 3.40 -7.40
CA GLY A 237 -3.51 3.37 -8.85
C GLY A 237 -4.43 4.33 -9.58
N ALA A 238 -4.32 4.34 -10.91
CA ALA A 238 -5.22 5.09 -11.75
C ALA A 238 -6.65 4.53 -11.66
N ALA A 239 -7.63 5.42 -11.54
CA ALA A 239 -9.03 5.03 -11.45
C ALA A 239 -9.92 6.07 -12.13
N ASN A 240 -10.82 5.61 -12.96
CA ASN A 240 -11.91 6.44 -13.48
C ASN A 240 -13.04 6.41 -12.44
N ILE A 241 -13.29 7.53 -11.80
CA ILE A 241 -14.34 7.67 -10.77
C ILE A 241 -15.37 8.67 -11.30
N PHE A 242 -16.63 8.25 -11.36
CA PHE A 242 -17.73 9.07 -11.85
C PHE A 242 -18.87 9.08 -10.85
N ASP A 243 -19.52 10.22 -10.72
CA ASP A 243 -20.79 10.30 -10.02
C ASP A 243 -21.86 9.53 -10.79
N THR A 244 -22.73 8.86 -10.07
CA THR A 244 -23.78 8.02 -10.66
C THR A 244 -25.06 8.05 -9.84
N GLN A 245 -26.15 7.66 -10.51
CA GLN A 245 -27.41 7.32 -9.87
C GLN A 245 -27.64 5.83 -9.99
N VAL A 246 -27.66 5.12 -8.87
CA VAL A 246 -28.09 3.71 -8.83
C VAL A 246 -29.60 3.68 -9.02
N LEU A 247 -30.06 3.02 -10.08
CA LEU A 247 -31.47 2.93 -10.46
C LEU A 247 -32.12 1.70 -9.82
N GLU A 248 -31.44 0.54 -9.93
CA GLU A 248 -31.94 -0.76 -9.51
C GLU A 248 -30.78 -1.60 -8.94
N THR A 249 -31.09 -2.49 -7.99
CA THR A 249 -30.14 -3.45 -7.44
C THR A 249 -30.75 -4.83 -7.40
N SER A 250 -30.05 -5.86 -7.88
CA SER A 250 -30.49 -7.25 -7.86
C SER A 250 -29.31 -8.22 -7.87
N GLY A 251 -29.26 -9.16 -6.94
CA GLY A 251 -28.32 -10.29 -6.98
C GLY A 251 -26.82 -9.90 -7.02
N GLY A 252 -26.42 -8.81 -6.34
CA GLY A 252 -25.01 -8.35 -6.34
C GLY A 252 -24.65 -7.49 -7.56
N THR A 253 -25.64 -7.13 -8.39
CA THR A 253 -25.47 -6.24 -9.55
C THR A 253 -26.40 -5.05 -9.40
N ALA A 254 -25.97 -3.88 -9.86
CA ALA A 254 -26.77 -2.66 -9.98
C ALA A 254 -26.84 -2.19 -11.43
N VAL A 255 -27.93 -1.50 -11.77
CA VAL A 255 -28.02 -0.67 -12.98
C VAL A 255 -27.80 0.77 -12.54
N CYS A 256 -26.77 1.39 -13.09
CA CYS A 256 -26.37 2.77 -12.78
C CYS A 256 -26.58 3.66 -14.00
N SER A 257 -26.89 4.96 -13.77
CA SER A 257 -26.90 6.00 -14.80
C SER A 257 -25.70 6.91 -14.59
N ALA A 258 -24.73 6.85 -15.51
CA ALA A 258 -23.55 7.68 -15.52
C ALA A 258 -23.13 7.98 -16.97
N MET A 259 -22.46 9.10 -17.23
CA MET A 259 -21.96 9.45 -18.56
C MET A 259 -23.06 9.35 -19.65
N SER A 260 -24.25 9.81 -19.31
CA SER A 260 -25.44 9.75 -20.18
C SER A 260 -25.82 8.36 -20.69
N THR A 261 -25.33 7.27 -20.06
CA THR A 261 -25.62 5.88 -20.42
C THR A 261 -26.02 5.05 -19.20
N ARG A 262 -26.58 3.87 -19.45
CA ARG A 262 -26.87 2.89 -18.39
C ARG A 262 -25.76 1.85 -18.35
N LEU A 263 -25.22 1.62 -17.15
CA LEU A 263 -24.15 0.69 -16.90
C LEU A 263 -24.61 -0.38 -15.89
N ALA A 264 -24.28 -1.63 -16.18
CA ALA A 264 -24.34 -2.69 -15.19
C ALA A 264 -23.06 -2.66 -14.34
N ALA A 265 -23.18 -2.68 -13.02
CA ALA A 265 -22.07 -2.56 -12.08
C ALA A 265 -22.17 -3.60 -10.98
N ALA A 266 -21.01 -4.07 -10.47
CA ALA A 266 -20.95 -4.87 -9.26
C ALA A 266 -21.22 -4.00 -8.03
N VAL A 267 -21.97 -4.57 -7.05
CA VAL A 267 -22.30 -3.89 -5.79
C VAL A 267 -22.11 -4.81 -4.60
N ASP A 268 -21.78 -4.23 -3.47
CA ASP A 268 -21.77 -4.94 -2.21
C ASP A 268 -23.21 -5.13 -1.69
N SER A 269 -23.38 -6.10 -0.80
CA SER A 269 -24.65 -6.34 -0.11
C SER A 269 -25.09 -5.07 0.67
N GLY A 270 -26.35 -4.67 0.48
CA GLY A 270 -26.93 -3.50 1.14
C GLY A 270 -26.82 -2.20 0.34
N CYS A 271 -26.36 -2.22 -0.90
CA CYS A 271 -26.50 -1.07 -1.80
C CYS A 271 -27.98 -0.84 -2.10
N VAL A 272 -28.41 0.41 -2.02
CA VAL A 272 -29.77 0.85 -2.29
C VAL A 272 -29.79 1.86 -3.45
N PRO A 273 -30.90 1.98 -4.21
CA PRO A 273 -31.04 3.01 -5.22
C PRO A 273 -30.80 4.41 -4.65
N GLY A 274 -30.15 5.28 -5.41
CA GLY A 274 -29.80 6.64 -4.99
C GLY A 274 -28.48 7.13 -5.56
N PRO A 275 -28.05 8.34 -5.15
CA PRO A 275 -26.77 8.92 -5.56
C PRO A 275 -25.62 8.07 -5.03
N ALA A 276 -24.61 7.81 -5.88
CA ALA A 276 -23.42 7.02 -5.56
C ALA A 276 -22.24 7.47 -6.46
N ALA A 277 -21.11 6.81 -6.34
CA ALA A 277 -20.03 6.88 -7.30
C ALA A 277 -19.77 5.50 -7.90
N ILE A 278 -19.22 5.46 -9.10
CA ILE A 278 -18.69 4.23 -9.70
C ILE A 278 -17.19 4.39 -9.95
N VAL A 279 -16.48 3.27 -9.88
CA VAL A 279 -15.09 3.19 -10.31
C VAL A 279 -14.94 2.20 -11.44
N ILE A 280 -14.07 2.56 -12.41
CA ILE A 280 -13.65 1.69 -13.51
C ILE A 280 -12.13 1.80 -13.61
N ARG A 281 -11.42 0.67 -13.51
CA ARG A 281 -9.97 0.65 -13.69
C ARG A 281 -9.61 0.82 -15.17
N PRO A 282 -8.61 1.67 -15.53
CA PRO A 282 -8.24 1.92 -16.93
C PRO A 282 -7.90 0.65 -17.72
N GLU A 283 -7.25 -0.32 -17.12
CA GLU A 283 -6.86 -1.59 -17.71
C GLU A 283 -8.03 -2.60 -17.87
N ARG A 284 -9.19 -2.29 -17.29
CA ARG A 284 -10.42 -3.11 -17.42
C ARG A 284 -11.33 -2.64 -18.56
N VAL A 285 -10.93 -1.61 -19.29
CA VAL A 285 -11.66 -1.06 -20.42
C VAL A 285 -10.93 -1.37 -21.72
N THR A 286 -11.67 -1.76 -22.74
CA THR A 286 -11.14 -1.93 -24.10
C THR A 286 -11.66 -0.84 -25.00
N VAL A 287 -10.78 -0.19 -25.76
CA VAL A 287 -11.15 0.77 -26.81
C VAL A 287 -11.24 0.05 -28.14
N GLN A 288 -12.36 0.23 -28.85
CA GLN A 288 -12.62 -0.38 -30.17
C GLN A 288 -13.37 0.60 -31.09
N GLN A 289 -13.48 0.23 -32.37
CA GLN A 289 -14.30 0.99 -33.32
C GLN A 289 -15.79 0.90 -32.93
N PRO A 290 -16.61 1.94 -33.24
CA PRO A 290 -18.03 1.93 -32.87
C PRO A 290 -18.83 0.74 -33.43
N ASP A 291 -18.42 0.21 -34.58
CA ASP A 291 -19.11 -0.88 -35.29
C ASP A 291 -18.54 -2.27 -34.95
N ASP A 292 -17.52 -2.36 -34.10
CA ASP A 292 -16.95 -3.64 -33.69
C ASP A 292 -17.92 -4.43 -32.80
N PRO A 293 -17.95 -5.76 -32.92
CA PRO A 293 -18.86 -6.59 -32.14
C PRO A 293 -18.56 -6.53 -30.64
N VAL A 294 -19.63 -6.29 -29.86
CA VAL A 294 -19.54 -6.24 -28.39
C VAL A 294 -20.11 -7.56 -27.81
N PRO A 295 -19.44 -8.18 -26.84
CA PRO A 295 -19.99 -9.34 -26.16
C PRO A 295 -21.31 -9.02 -25.45
N ALA A 296 -22.26 -9.96 -25.48
CA ALA A 296 -23.56 -9.77 -24.85
C ALA A 296 -23.43 -9.47 -23.36
N GLY A 297 -24.12 -8.45 -22.87
CA GLY A 297 -24.13 -8.04 -21.47
C GLY A 297 -22.97 -7.13 -21.04
N TYR A 298 -22.06 -6.75 -21.94
CA TYR A 298 -21.02 -5.79 -21.66
C TYR A 298 -21.55 -4.36 -21.67
N ASN A 299 -20.94 -3.49 -20.90
CA ASN A 299 -21.16 -2.06 -20.92
C ASN A 299 -20.48 -1.45 -22.15
N VAL A 300 -21.15 -0.49 -22.80
CA VAL A 300 -20.61 0.27 -23.92
C VAL A 300 -20.76 1.76 -23.60
N ILE A 301 -19.64 2.47 -23.64
CA ILE A 301 -19.54 3.89 -23.39
C ILE A 301 -18.97 4.54 -24.67
N GLY A 302 -19.79 5.26 -25.41
CA GLY A 302 -19.34 6.00 -26.60
C GLY A 302 -18.58 7.27 -26.21
N GLY A 303 -17.56 7.61 -26.97
CA GLY A 303 -16.81 8.85 -26.73
C GLY A 303 -15.88 9.23 -27.85
N THR A 304 -15.17 10.35 -27.67
CA THR A 304 -14.19 10.87 -28.61
C THR A 304 -12.82 10.95 -27.98
N VAL A 305 -11.81 10.41 -28.63
CA VAL A 305 -10.42 10.47 -28.14
C VAL A 305 -9.95 11.91 -28.09
N THR A 306 -9.51 12.37 -26.94
CA THR A 306 -8.97 13.74 -26.74
C THR A 306 -7.45 13.74 -26.77
N GLU A 307 -6.82 12.74 -26.13
CA GLU A 307 -5.38 12.66 -25.98
C GLU A 307 -4.91 11.21 -26.00
N VAL A 308 -3.68 11.00 -26.49
CA VAL A 308 -3.02 9.68 -26.50
C VAL A 308 -1.61 9.83 -25.96
N VAL A 309 -1.31 9.15 -24.85
CA VAL A 309 -0.02 9.24 -24.15
C VAL A 309 0.70 7.90 -24.22
N TYR A 310 1.88 7.85 -24.84
CA TYR A 310 2.71 6.65 -24.92
C TYR A 310 3.58 6.49 -23.66
N LEU A 311 3.39 5.40 -22.92
CA LEU A 311 4.11 5.10 -21.67
C LEU A 311 5.13 3.94 -21.81
N GLY A 312 5.47 3.54 -23.03
CA GLY A 312 6.37 2.42 -23.29
C GLY A 312 5.67 1.06 -23.24
N ALA A 313 5.39 0.52 -22.07
CA ALA A 313 4.69 -0.77 -21.92
C ALA A 313 3.20 -0.69 -22.28
N SER A 314 2.59 0.47 -22.11
CA SER A 314 1.19 0.74 -22.45
C SER A 314 1.03 2.10 -23.12
N THR A 315 -0.16 2.34 -23.67
CA THR A 315 -0.60 3.63 -24.20
C THR A 315 -1.87 4.01 -23.46
N GLN A 316 -1.89 5.19 -22.86
CA GLN A 316 -3.10 5.77 -22.27
C GLN A 316 -3.90 6.52 -23.34
N VAL A 317 -5.17 6.15 -23.45
CA VAL A 317 -6.13 6.80 -24.34
C VAL A 317 -7.14 7.55 -23.48
N HIS A 318 -7.17 8.87 -23.60
CA HIS A 318 -8.12 9.71 -22.91
C HIS A 318 -9.32 9.92 -23.82
N VAL A 319 -10.51 9.57 -23.35
CA VAL A 319 -11.76 9.60 -24.12
C VAL A 319 -12.73 10.53 -23.42
N ASP A 320 -13.18 11.58 -24.11
CA ASP A 320 -14.29 12.43 -23.67
C ASP A 320 -15.60 11.62 -23.81
N VAL A 321 -16.23 11.38 -22.69
CA VAL A 321 -17.50 10.62 -22.61
C VAL A 321 -18.70 11.50 -22.29
N GLY A 322 -18.52 12.82 -22.39
CA GLY A 322 -19.53 13.83 -22.05
C GLY A 322 -19.50 14.24 -20.58
N GLU A 323 -20.36 15.22 -20.24
CA GLU A 323 -20.50 15.74 -18.86
C GLU A 323 -19.19 16.29 -18.24
N SER A 324 -18.27 16.79 -19.10
CA SER A 324 -16.93 17.28 -18.72
C SER A 324 -16.06 16.20 -18.06
N SER A 325 -16.33 14.92 -18.33
CA SER A 325 -15.63 13.78 -17.75
C SER A 325 -14.78 13.07 -18.81
N ALA A 326 -13.54 12.75 -18.47
CA ALA A 326 -12.65 11.93 -19.29
C ALA A 326 -12.55 10.52 -18.74
N LEU A 327 -12.72 9.53 -19.62
CA LEU A 327 -12.43 8.12 -19.32
C LEU A 327 -11.01 7.82 -19.81
N VAL A 328 -10.13 7.42 -18.90
CA VAL A 328 -8.77 6.98 -19.23
C VAL A 328 -8.77 5.47 -19.43
N VAL A 329 -8.20 5.02 -20.55
CA VAL A 329 -8.05 3.60 -20.88
C VAL A 329 -6.57 3.27 -21.03
N ASP A 330 -6.10 2.22 -20.35
CA ASP A 330 -4.71 1.77 -20.43
C ASP A 330 -4.60 0.56 -21.37
N VAL A 331 -4.06 0.79 -22.56
CA VAL A 331 -3.95 -0.21 -23.62
C VAL A 331 -2.54 -0.78 -23.64
N PRO A 332 -2.33 -2.08 -23.36
CA PRO A 332 -1.00 -2.68 -23.42
C PRO A 332 -0.40 -2.61 -24.83
N ASN A 333 0.86 -2.19 -24.93
CA ASN A 333 1.61 -2.16 -26.19
C ASN A 333 2.17 -3.55 -26.49
N HIS A 334 1.42 -4.36 -27.24
CA HIS A 334 1.94 -5.65 -27.71
C HIS A 334 2.90 -5.45 -28.88
N SER A 335 3.98 -6.24 -28.93
CA SER A 335 4.95 -6.24 -30.03
C SER A 335 4.28 -6.76 -31.30
N GLY A 336 3.82 -5.85 -32.18
CA GLY A 336 3.23 -6.20 -33.46
C GLY A 336 2.60 -4.99 -34.18
N PRO A 337 2.38 -5.05 -35.51
CA PRO A 337 1.90 -3.93 -36.33
C PRO A 337 0.41 -3.57 -36.11
N GLN A 338 -0.21 -4.04 -35.06
CA GLN A 338 -1.61 -3.75 -34.68
C GLN A 338 -1.72 -2.76 -33.53
N SER A 339 -0.78 -1.83 -33.34
CA SER A 339 -1.14 -0.60 -32.64
C SER A 339 -2.17 0.11 -33.50
N VAL A 340 -3.45 -0.10 -33.26
CA VAL A 340 -4.50 0.75 -33.79
C VAL A 340 -4.09 2.16 -33.42
N GLY A 341 -3.71 2.96 -34.43
CA GLY A 341 -3.25 4.30 -34.22
C GLY A 341 -4.41 5.15 -33.71
N TYR A 342 -4.59 5.18 -32.38
CA TYR A 342 -5.53 6.12 -31.78
C TYR A 342 -5.06 7.54 -32.08
N ALA A 343 -5.99 8.39 -32.48
CA ALA A 343 -5.72 9.80 -32.77
C ALA A 343 -6.79 10.68 -32.12
N SER A 344 -6.39 11.87 -31.71
CA SER A 344 -7.33 12.89 -31.22
C SER A 344 -8.42 13.19 -32.26
N GLY A 345 -9.65 13.27 -31.81
CA GLY A 345 -10.84 13.43 -32.65
C GLY A 345 -11.47 12.11 -33.14
N MET A 346 -10.87 10.98 -32.88
CA MET A 346 -11.41 9.67 -33.27
C MET A 346 -12.61 9.31 -32.39
N VAL A 347 -13.72 8.91 -32.99
CA VAL A 347 -14.89 8.40 -32.29
C VAL A 347 -14.66 6.92 -31.99
N VAL A 348 -14.88 6.51 -30.71
CA VAL A 348 -14.59 5.16 -30.20
C VAL A 348 -15.71 4.66 -29.30
N SER A 349 -15.76 3.33 -29.14
CA SER A 349 -16.52 2.65 -28.10
C SER A 349 -15.59 2.09 -27.04
N CYS A 350 -15.79 2.53 -25.80
CA CYS A 350 -15.13 1.97 -24.61
C CYS A 350 -16.00 0.85 -24.05
N VAL A 351 -15.49 -0.37 -24.04
CA VAL A 351 -16.24 -1.57 -23.68
C VAL A 351 -15.65 -2.21 -22.42
N CYS A 352 -16.49 -2.54 -21.44
CA CYS A 352 -16.06 -3.21 -20.24
C CYS A 352 -17.12 -4.20 -19.70
N ALA A 353 -16.67 -5.24 -19.05
CA ALA A 353 -17.56 -6.20 -18.40
C ALA A 353 -18.30 -5.54 -17.21
N PRO A 354 -19.50 -6.01 -16.82
CA PRO A 354 -20.23 -5.48 -15.67
C PRO A 354 -19.44 -5.51 -14.35
N ASP A 355 -18.63 -6.53 -14.13
CA ASP A 355 -17.77 -6.66 -12.95
C ASP A 355 -16.54 -5.74 -12.95
N ALA A 356 -16.25 -5.09 -14.09
CA ALA A 356 -15.22 -4.05 -14.19
C ALA A 356 -15.71 -2.70 -13.66
N VAL A 357 -17.03 -2.50 -13.56
CA VAL A 357 -17.67 -1.31 -12.99
C VAL A 357 -18.13 -1.64 -11.59
N ARG A 358 -17.68 -0.88 -10.59
CA ARG A 358 -18.05 -1.09 -9.20
C ARG A 358 -18.68 0.15 -8.60
N VAL A 359 -19.79 -0.03 -7.88
CA VAL A 359 -20.43 1.03 -7.10
C VAL A 359 -19.68 1.22 -5.80
N LEU A 360 -19.36 2.47 -5.47
CA LEU A 360 -18.62 2.87 -4.28
C LEU A 360 -19.49 3.64 -3.31
N ARG A 361 -19.16 3.56 -2.03
CA ARG A 361 -19.68 4.50 -1.02
C ARG A 361 -18.85 5.80 -1.10
N ALA A 362 -19.52 6.93 -0.87
CA ALA A 362 -18.81 8.18 -0.68
C ALA A 362 -17.94 8.07 0.59
N SER A 363 -16.64 8.40 0.44
CA SER A 363 -15.75 8.48 1.61
C SER A 363 -15.96 9.79 2.34
N PRO A 364 -15.91 9.81 3.70
CA PRO A 364 -15.78 11.05 4.44
C PRO A 364 -14.42 11.72 4.25
N ALA A 365 -13.39 10.96 3.81
CA ALA A 365 -12.08 11.50 3.50
C ALA A 365 -12.06 12.20 2.14
N SER A 366 -11.34 13.32 2.05
CA SER A 366 -11.12 14.02 0.77
C SER A 366 -10.32 13.12 -0.18
N VAL A 367 -10.82 12.89 -1.39
CA VAL A 367 -10.05 12.24 -2.45
C VAL A 367 -8.82 13.14 -2.73
N PRO A 368 -7.57 12.64 -2.65
CA PRO A 368 -6.42 13.41 -3.09
C PRO A 368 -6.68 13.83 -4.54
N ALA A 369 -6.54 15.13 -4.84
CA ALA A 369 -6.57 15.58 -6.22
C ALA A 369 -5.68 14.64 -7.03
N ALA A 370 -6.27 13.96 -8.01
CA ALA A 370 -5.58 12.99 -8.83
C ALA A 370 -4.25 13.62 -9.23
N ALA A 371 -3.17 12.87 -9.13
CA ALA A 371 -1.89 13.23 -9.71
C ALA A 371 -2.11 13.34 -11.23
N ALA A 372 -2.70 14.45 -11.65
CA ALA A 372 -2.69 14.91 -13.01
C ALA A 372 -1.21 15.07 -13.35
N GLY A 373 -0.75 14.24 -14.25
CA GLY A 373 0.57 14.10 -14.81
C GLY A 373 1.62 15.10 -14.33
N HIS A 374 2.55 14.67 -13.50
CA HIS A 374 3.85 15.29 -13.42
C HIS A 374 4.76 14.61 -14.44
N ALA A 375 4.67 15.14 -15.66
CA ALA A 375 5.82 15.20 -16.56
C ALA A 375 6.51 16.54 -16.24
N GLU A 376 7.57 16.52 -15.47
CA GLU A 376 8.74 17.40 -15.54
C GLU A 376 9.99 16.55 -15.46
#